data_6e4b12b15d7a20acb921af7d61b26b10
#
_entry.id   6e4b12b15d7a20acb921af7d61b26b10
#
_cell.length_a   1.000
_cell.length_b   1.000
_cell.length_c   1.000
_cell.angle_alpha   90.00
_cell.angle_beta   90.00
_cell.angle_gamma   90.00
#
_symmetry.space_group_name_H-M   'P 1'
#
loop_
_entity.id
_entity.type
_entity.pdbx_description
1 polymer ?
#
loop_
_entity_poly.entity_id
_entity_poly.type
_entity_poly.pdbx_seq_one_letter_code
_entity_poly.pdbx_strand_id
1 'polypeptide(L)'
;MSELKKIATRDSYGNALVELGKEHENLIVLDADLAGATKTCIFQKEFPERHWDCGIAECNMTGIAAGLSTCGKVPFISSFAMFAAGRNYEQVRNSIGYPHLNVKIGATHAGISVGEDGATHQCLEDLALMREIPGMVVINPSDDVEARAAVHAAYDHVGPVYLRFGRLAVPVINDREDYKFEIGKGIVLKEGTDVTIFATGLEVSESLEAAKMLEKDGISAEVINIHTIKPIDEELVVTSATKTKKVVTVEEHSVIGGLGSAVAEVLCEKAPTKMMRIGVNDRLGESGPAVELIHKYELDAEGIYKKVKAFAK
;
A
#
# COMPACT_ATOMS: atom_id res chain seq x y z
N MET A 1 -2.92 -18.56 -21.89
CA MET A 1 -3.58 -17.50 -21.09
C MET A 1 -3.12 -16.18 -21.65
N SER A 2 -4.02 -15.23 -21.95
CA SER A 2 -3.62 -13.87 -22.32
C SER A 2 -2.82 -13.27 -21.17
N GLU A 3 -1.73 -12.59 -21.50
CA GLU A 3 -0.93 -11.88 -20.52
C GLU A 3 -1.81 -10.80 -19.87
N LEU A 4 -1.89 -10.77 -18.54
CA LEU A 4 -2.69 -9.77 -17.83
C LEU A 4 -2.11 -8.37 -18.11
N LYS A 5 -3.00 -7.40 -18.32
CA LYS A 5 -2.59 -5.99 -18.42
C LYS A 5 -1.87 -5.59 -17.15
N LYS A 6 -0.76 -4.85 -17.29
CA LYS A 6 0.02 -4.33 -16.15
C LYS A 6 -0.08 -2.81 -16.09
N ILE A 7 -0.38 -2.28 -14.91
CA ILE A 7 -0.50 -0.83 -14.65
C ILE A 7 0.19 -0.52 -13.33
N ALA A 8 0.97 0.57 -13.28
CA ALA A 8 1.54 1.04 -12.03
C ALA A 8 0.44 1.75 -11.19
N THR A 9 0.35 1.41 -9.91
CA THR A 9 -0.71 1.99 -9.04
C THR A 9 -0.61 3.50 -8.89
N ARG A 10 0.58 4.10 -9.08
CA ARG A 10 0.72 5.58 -9.18
C ARG A 10 0.01 6.17 -10.39
N ASP A 11 -0.04 5.46 -11.54
CA ASP A 11 -0.76 5.93 -12.73
C ASP A 11 -2.28 5.87 -12.47
N SER A 12 -2.74 4.84 -11.77
CA SER A 12 -4.12 4.69 -11.30
C SER A 12 -4.52 5.83 -10.36
N TYR A 13 -3.63 6.20 -9.44
CA TYR A 13 -3.79 7.34 -8.54
C TYR A 13 -4.02 8.65 -9.29
N GLY A 14 -3.11 9.00 -10.23
CA GLY A 14 -3.25 10.22 -11.03
C GLY A 14 -4.55 10.30 -11.82
N ASN A 15 -5.00 9.16 -12.39
CA ASN A 15 -6.28 9.08 -13.11
C ASN A 15 -7.48 9.20 -12.17
N ALA A 16 -7.47 8.54 -11.01
CA ALA A 16 -8.55 8.63 -10.02
C ALA A 16 -8.71 10.04 -9.45
N LEU A 17 -7.62 10.80 -9.30
CA LEU A 17 -7.69 12.21 -8.92
C LEU A 17 -8.47 13.04 -9.96
N VAL A 18 -8.30 12.75 -11.27
CA VAL A 18 -9.06 13.44 -12.31
C VAL A 18 -10.56 13.07 -12.26
N GLU A 19 -10.86 11.80 -11.99
CA GLU A 19 -12.24 11.35 -11.81
C GLU A 19 -12.91 12.13 -10.66
N LEU A 20 -12.28 12.15 -9.48
CA LEU A 20 -12.75 12.91 -8.33
C LEU A 20 -12.83 14.43 -8.60
N GLY A 21 -11.85 14.97 -9.34
CA GLY A 21 -11.81 16.39 -9.69
C GLY A 21 -12.97 16.85 -10.54
N LYS A 22 -13.55 15.98 -11.37
CA LYS A 22 -14.77 16.25 -12.18
C LYS A 22 -16.02 16.29 -11.30
N GLU A 23 -16.04 15.53 -10.22
CA GLU A 23 -17.21 15.38 -9.35
C GLU A 23 -17.18 16.37 -8.17
N HIS A 24 -15.99 16.81 -7.75
CA HIS A 24 -15.79 17.52 -6.48
C HIS A 24 -14.92 18.79 -6.65
N GLU A 25 -15.51 19.97 -6.51
CA GLU A 25 -14.81 21.26 -6.62
C GLU A 25 -13.93 21.60 -5.39
N ASN A 26 -14.15 20.93 -4.27
CA ASN A 26 -13.37 21.15 -3.05
C ASN A 26 -12.10 20.30 -2.98
N LEU A 27 -11.87 19.39 -3.95
CA LEU A 27 -10.64 18.64 -4.10
C LEU A 27 -9.50 19.59 -4.54
N ILE A 28 -8.39 19.58 -3.78
CA ILE A 28 -7.14 20.29 -4.10
C ILE A 28 -6.01 19.26 -4.10
N VAL A 29 -5.12 19.35 -5.09
CA VAL A 29 -3.96 18.46 -5.17
C VAL A 29 -2.69 19.28 -4.98
N LEU A 30 -1.80 18.85 -4.09
CA LEU A 30 -0.51 19.47 -3.83
C LEU A 30 0.63 18.49 -4.12
N ASP A 31 1.71 19.00 -4.63
CA ASP A 31 2.91 18.20 -4.92
C ASP A 31 4.18 18.94 -4.40
N ALA A 32 5.25 18.20 -4.24
CA ALA A 32 6.56 18.73 -3.81
C ALA A 32 7.59 18.55 -4.93
N ASP A 33 7.38 19.22 -6.07
CA ASP A 33 8.25 19.19 -7.27
C ASP A 33 8.42 17.78 -7.90
N LEU A 34 7.43 16.92 -7.73
CA LEU A 34 7.45 15.53 -8.23
C LEU A 34 6.21 15.15 -9.07
N ALA A 35 5.42 16.13 -9.52
CA ALA A 35 4.13 15.90 -10.19
C ALA A 35 4.21 14.91 -11.38
N GLY A 36 5.30 14.93 -12.14
CA GLY A 36 5.53 13.99 -13.25
C GLY A 36 5.74 12.55 -12.78
N ALA A 37 6.40 12.36 -11.63
CA ALA A 37 6.69 11.05 -11.06
C ALA A 37 5.52 10.50 -10.25
N THR A 38 4.86 11.32 -9.45
CA THR A 38 3.66 10.97 -8.66
C THR A 38 2.40 10.82 -9.50
N LYS A 39 2.44 11.32 -10.76
CA LYS A 39 1.33 11.36 -11.71
C LYS A 39 0.23 12.39 -11.38
N THR A 40 0.43 13.25 -10.41
CA THR A 40 -0.45 14.39 -10.15
C THR A 40 -0.47 15.38 -11.31
N CYS A 41 0.54 15.36 -12.20
CA CYS A 41 0.54 16.12 -13.45
C CYS A 41 -0.65 15.79 -14.37
N ILE A 42 -1.30 14.64 -14.22
CA ILE A 42 -2.52 14.28 -14.96
C ILE A 42 -3.67 15.18 -14.47
N PHE A 43 -3.82 15.32 -13.16
CA PHE A 43 -4.79 16.23 -12.55
C PHE A 43 -4.47 17.70 -12.88
N GLN A 44 -3.19 18.10 -12.81
CA GLN A 44 -2.75 19.46 -13.14
C GLN A 44 -3.16 19.91 -14.54
N LYS A 45 -3.12 19.01 -15.53
CA LYS A 45 -3.53 19.33 -16.90
C LYS A 45 -5.01 19.66 -17.05
N GLU A 46 -5.86 18.96 -16.28
CA GLU A 46 -7.32 19.15 -16.33
C GLU A 46 -7.79 20.28 -15.40
N PHE A 47 -7.11 20.47 -14.26
CA PHE A 47 -7.51 21.40 -13.21
C PHE A 47 -6.32 22.21 -12.69
N PRO A 48 -5.67 23.05 -13.53
CA PRO A 48 -4.44 23.77 -13.17
C PRO A 48 -4.62 24.72 -11.97
N GLU A 49 -5.82 25.27 -11.76
CA GLU A 49 -6.14 26.17 -10.64
C GLU A 49 -6.31 25.44 -9.28
N ARG A 50 -6.45 24.11 -9.34
CA ARG A 50 -6.61 23.26 -8.14
C ARG A 50 -5.40 22.36 -7.89
N HIS A 51 -4.31 22.55 -8.64
CA HIS A 51 -3.03 21.87 -8.43
C HIS A 51 -1.97 22.89 -8.05
N TRP A 52 -1.29 22.67 -6.93
CA TRP A 52 -0.24 23.58 -6.44
C TRP A 52 1.06 22.82 -6.19
N ASP A 53 2.12 23.28 -6.84
CA ASP A 53 3.47 22.79 -6.55
C ASP A 53 4.07 23.64 -5.41
N CYS A 54 4.45 22.99 -4.32
CA CYS A 54 5.01 23.63 -3.14
C CYS A 54 6.56 23.69 -3.17
N GLY A 55 7.17 23.24 -4.28
CA GLY A 55 8.61 23.03 -4.37
C GLY A 55 9.08 21.83 -3.52
N ILE A 56 10.38 21.62 -3.41
CA ILE A 56 10.96 20.53 -2.60
C ILE A 56 10.83 20.88 -1.11
N ALA A 57 9.60 20.91 -0.61
CA ALA A 57 9.27 21.40 0.72
C ALA A 57 8.06 20.63 1.32
N GLU A 58 8.20 19.35 1.54
CA GLU A 58 7.13 18.44 1.98
C GLU A 58 6.50 18.88 3.31
N CYS A 59 7.31 19.38 4.23
CA CYS A 59 6.81 19.90 5.51
C CYS A 59 5.90 21.12 5.31
N ASN A 60 6.27 22.04 4.41
CA ASN A 60 5.45 23.20 4.05
C ASN A 60 4.16 22.78 3.34
N MET A 61 4.27 21.86 2.39
CA MET A 61 3.11 21.28 1.69
C MET A 61 2.08 20.72 2.68
N THR A 62 2.54 19.99 3.70
CA THR A 62 1.66 19.45 4.74
C THR A 62 1.00 20.54 5.58
N GLY A 63 1.73 21.58 5.93
CA GLY A 63 1.18 22.76 6.64
C GLY A 63 0.10 23.47 5.81
N ILE A 64 0.34 23.67 4.52
CA ILE A 64 -0.64 24.25 3.58
C ILE A 64 -1.89 23.37 3.50
N ALA A 65 -1.72 22.05 3.34
CA ALA A 65 -2.83 21.11 3.27
C ALA A 65 -3.66 21.09 4.56
N ALA A 66 -3.00 21.13 5.72
CA ALA A 66 -3.67 21.24 7.01
C ALA A 66 -4.57 22.50 7.06
N GLY A 67 -4.02 23.66 6.67
CA GLY A 67 -4.78 24.91 6.59
C GLY A 67 -5.97 24.83 5.61
N LEU A 68 -5.78 24.27 4.42
CA LEU A 68 -6.85 24.09 3.43
C LEU A 68 -7.98 23.20 3.95
N SER A 69 -7.63 22.12 4.67
CA SER A 69 -8.62 21.23 5.27
C SER A 69 -9.51 21.96 6.29
N THR A 70 -8.96 22.90 7.07
CA THR A 70 -9.77 23.70 8.00
C THR A 70 -10.72 24.67 7.30
N CYS A 71 -10.50 24.94 6.00
CA CYS A 71 -11.35 25.78 5.15
C CYS A 71 -12.36 24.96 4.33
N GLY A 72 -12.57 23.68 4.65
CA GLY A 72 -13.55 22.80 3.99
C GLY A 72 -13.07 22.21 2.65
N LYS A 73 -11.77 22.32 2.34
CA LYS A 73 -11.18 21.62 1.20
C LYS A 73 -10.76 20.22 1.59
N VAL A 74 -10.65 19.34 0.60
CA VAL A 74 -10.11 17.98 0.74
C VAL A 74 -8.79 17.92 -0.04
N PRO A 75 -7.67 18.23 0.63
CA PRO A 75 -6.37 18.22 -0.02
C PRO A 75 -5.80 16.79 -0.12
N PHE A 76 -5.29 16.47 -1.31
CA PHE A 76 -4.41 15.34 -1.56
C PHE A 76 -2.98 15.86 -1.72
N ILE A 77 -2.08 15.45 -0.84
CA ILE A 77 -0.65 15.81 -0.91
C ILE A 77 0.15 14.64 -1.47
N SER A 78 1.10 14.92 -2.35
CA SER A 78 1.83 13.88 -3.07
C SER A 78 3.33 14.13 -3.07
N SER A 79 4.08 13.07 -2.77
CA SER A 79 5.53 12.97 -2.89
C SER A 79 5.92 11.49 -2.94
N PHE A 80 7.22 11.19 -3.00
CA PHE A 80 7.68 9.82 -2.78
C PHE A 80 7.45 9.41 -1.31
N ALA A 81 7.17 8.12 -1.10
CA ALA A 81 6.86 7.60 0.23
C ALA A 81 7.95 7.96 1.27
N MET A 82 9.24 7.88 0.88
CA MET A 82 10.33 8.26 1.76
C MET A 82 10.25 9.71 2.25
N PHE A 83 9.77 10.62 1.42
CA PHE A 83 9.67 12.04 1.77
C PHE A 83 8.32 12.37 2.41
N ALA A 84 7.24 11.76 1.94
CA ALA A 84 5.90 11.93 2.52
C ALA A 84 5.79 11.34 3.93
N ALA A 85 6.44 10.22 4.20
CA ALA A 85 6.43 9.56 5.50
C ALA A 85 7.66 9.91 6.36
N GLY A 86 8.87 9.81 5.81
CA GLY A 86 10.10 9.97 6.60
C GLY A 86 10.42 11.44 6.90
N ARG A 87 10.73 12.26 5.88
CA ARG A 87 11.07 13.68 6.06
C ARG A 87 9.95 14.48 6.72
N ASN A 88 8.73 14.16 6.42
CA ASN A 88 7.52 14.91 6.76
C ASN A 88 6.77 14.35 7.97
N TYR A 89 7.32 13.35 8.65
CA TYR A 89 6.61 12.58 9.68
C TYR A 89 6.04 13.45 10.79
N GLU A 90 6.82 14.39 11.32
CA GLU A 90 6.39 15.25 12.42
C GLU A 90 5.21 16.13 12.01
N GLN A 91 5.23 16.72 10.80
CA GLN A 91 4.14 17.54 10.30
C GLN A 91 2.88 16.72 10.01
N VAL A 92 3.03 15.52 9.45
CA VAL A 92 1.90 14.59 9.27
C VAL A 92 1.28 14.25 10.62
N ARG A 93 2.12 13.90 11.60
CA ARG A 93 1.65 13.57 12.95
C ARG A 93 0.95 14.72 13.65
N ASN A 94 1.58 15.91 13.68
CA ASN A 94 1.13 17.03 14.50
C ASN A 94 0.16 17.97 13.79
N SER A 95 0.32 18.18 12.48
CA SER A 95 -0.54 19.11 11.74
C SER A 95 -1.75 18.43 11.09
N ILE A 96 -1.70 17.12 10.86
CA ILE A 96 -2.80 16.34 10.24
C ILE A 96 -3.40 15.33 11.24
N GLY A 97 -2.57 14.44 11.80
CA GLY A 97 -3.02 13.35 12.65
C GLY A 97 -3.61 13.82 13.98
N TYR A 98 -2.89 14.64 14.72
CA TYR A 98 -3.31 15.13 16.04
C TYR A 98 -4.65 15.88 16.01
N PRO A 99 -4.88 16.86 15.10
CA PRO A 99 -6.17 17.53 14.96
C PRO A 99 -7.18 16.72 14.12
N HIS A 100 -6.82 15.53 13.64
CA HIS A 100 -7.66 14.64 12.83
C HIS A 100 -8.22 15.30 11.57
N LEU A 101 -7.37 16.04 10.82
CA LEU A 101 -7.79 16.76 9.64
C LEU A 101 -8.03 15.87 8.43
N ASN A 102 -8.96 16.30 7.58
CA ASN A 102 -9.34 15.58 6.36
C ASN A 102 -8.34 15.79 5.23
N VAL A 103 -7.10 15.27 5.38
CA VAL A 103 -6.02 15.33 4.41
C VAL A 103 -5.66 13.92 3.94
N LYS A 104 -5.45 13.77 2.63
CA LYS A 104 -5.05 12.50 2.00
C LYS A 104 -3.60 12.58 1.56
N ILE A 105 -2.83 11.57 1.90
CA ILE A 105 -1.40 11.50 1.59
C ILE A 105 -1.21 10.44 0.52
N GLY A 106 -1.03 10.87 -0.75
CA GLY A 106 -0.77 10.01 -1.89
C GLY A 106 0.74 9.77 -2.04
N ALA A 107 1.26 8.79 -1.31
CA ALA A 107 2.68 8.46 -1.28
C ALA A 107 3.03 7.45 -2.38
N THR A 108 3.84 7.86 -3.36
CA THR A 108 4.26 6.99 -4.46
C THR A 108 5.70 6.49 -4.27
N HIS A 109 6.15 5.58 -5.12
CA HIS A 109 7.52 5.07 -5.09
C HIS A 109 7.88 4.43 -3.73
N ALA A 110 6.97 3.68 -3.14
CA ALA A 110 7.23 2.93 -1.93
C ALA A 110 7.95 1.59 -2.23
N GLY A 111 8.72 1.09 -1.28
CA GLY A 111 9.38 -0.22 -1.38
C GLY A 111 10.69 -0.22 -2.17
N ILE A 112 11.25 -1.40 -2.39
CA ILE A 112 12.52 -1.58 -3.13
C ILE A 112 12.33 -1.51 -4.65
N SER A 113 11.11 -1.68 -5.16
CA SER A 113 10.77 -1.57 -6.58
C SER A 113 10.84 -0.15 -7.13
N VAL A 114 11.20 0.84 -6.31
CA VAL A 114 11.70 2.14 -6.77
C VAL A 114 12.88 1.95 -7.74
N GLY A 115 13.75 0.98 -7.45
CA GLY A 115 14.75 0.53 -8.40
C GLY A 115 16.04 1.34 -8.33
N GLU A 116 16.40 1.98 -9.43
CA GLU A 116 17.71 2.59 -9.66
C GLU A 116 18.04 3.73 -8.69
N ASP A 117 17.02 4.44 -8.18
CA ASP A 117 17.20 5.55 -7.21
C ASP A 117 17.82 5.07 -5.88
N GLY A 118 17.66 3.78 -5.57
CA GLY A 118 18.34 3.10 -4.48
C GLY A 118 17.86 3.46 -3.07
N ALA A 119 18.65 3.07 -2.08
CA ALA A 119 18.30 3.07 -0.65
C ALA A 119 17.82 4.42 -0.11
N THR A 120 18.24 5.54 -0.68
CA THR A 120 17.84 6.89 -0.21
C THR A 120 16.42 7.25 -0.59
N HIS A 121 15.82 6.56 -1.56
CA HIS A 121 14.48 6.79 -2.09
C HIS A 121 13.54 5.62 -1.81
N GLN A 122 14.07 4.42 -1.61
CA GLN A 122 13.33 3.22 -1.27
C GLN A 122 12.82 3.32 0.17
N CYS A 123 11.50 3.53 0.33
CA CYS A 123 10.89 3.60 1.65
C CYS A 123 10.43 2.21 2.09
N LEU A 124 11.04 1.69 3.14
CA LEU A 124 10.74 0.39 3.73
C LEU A 124 10.11 0.52 5.12
N GLU A 125 9.83 1.75 5.56
CA GLU A 125 9.40 2.11 6.92
C GLU A 125 8.05 2.84 6.96
N ASP A 126 7.51 3.21 5.81
CA ASP A 126 6.34 4.09 5.71
C ASP A 126 5.07 3.49 6.33
N LEU A 127 4.80 2.21 6.13
CA LEU A 127 3.65 1.56 6.76
C LEU A 127 3.78 1.57 8.29
N ALA A 128 4.98 1.30 8.82
CA ALA A 128 5.24 1.34 10.26
C ALA A 128 4.98 2.74 10.84
N LEU A 129 5.58 3.77 10.23
CA LEU A 129 5.45 5.15 10.68
C LEU A 129 3.99 5.64 10.65
N MET A 130 3.26 5.34 9.58
CA MET A 130 1.89 5.82 9.44
C MET A 130 0.90 5.04 10.31
N ARG A 131 1.15 3.75 10.56
CA ARG A 131 0.34 2.95 11.48
C ARG A 131 0.36 3.47 12.91
N GLU A 132 1.47 4.06 13.37
CA GLU A 132 1.59 4.59 14.74
C GLU A 132 0.76 5.85 14.98
N ILE A 133 0.39 6.61 13.94
CA ILE A 133 -0.37 7.85 14.11
C ILE A 133 -1.84 7.52 14.45
N PRO A 134 -2.35 7.96 15.62
CA PRO A 134 -3.75 7.70 16.00
C PRO A 134 -4.75 8.23 14.95
N GLY A 135 -5.74 7.41 14.60
CA GLY A 135 -6.78 7.77 13.63
C GLY A 135 -6.35 7.80 12.17
N MET A 136 -5.07 7.61 11.84
CA MET A 136 -4.61 7.47 10.45
C MET A 136 -5.12 6.17 9.85
N VAL A 137 -5.78 6.24 8.70
CA VAL A 137 -6.08 5.08 7.86
C VAL A 137 -4.88 4.82 6.94
N VAL A 138 -4.46 3.56 6.80
CA VAL A 138 -3.29 3.17 5.99
C VAL A 138 -3.68 2.14 4.96
N ILE A 139 -3.54 2.46 3.68
CA ILE A 139 -3.99 1.65 2.54
C ILE A 139 -2.82 1.42 1.57
N ASN A 140 -2.65 0.17 1.13
CA ASN A 140 -1.66 -0.25 0.15
C ASN A 140 -2.33 -1.13 -0.93
N PRO A 141 -2.90 -0.54 -2.00
CA PRO A 141 -3.65 -1.28 -3.01
C PRO A 141 -2.76 -2.17 -3.88
N SER A 142 -3.32 -3.29 -4.34
CA SER A 142 -2.61 -4.32 -5.08
C SER A 142 -2.56 -4.12 -6.60
N ASP A 143 -3.50 -3.37 -7.19
CA ASP A 143 -3.58 -3.16 -8.64
C ASP A 143 -4.33 -1.86 -9.03
N ASP A 144 -4.57 -1.67 -10.34
CA ASP A 144 -5.26 -0.49 -10.89
C ASP A 144 -6.68 -0.32 -10.35
N VAL A 145 -7.47 -1.39 -10.35
CA VAL A 145 -8.88 -1.35 -9.92
C VAL A 145 -8.97 -0.97 -8.44
N GLU A 146 -8.18 -1.64 -7.63
CA GLU A 146 -8.14 -1.39 -6.19
C GLU A 146 -7.56 -0.01 -5.86
N ALA A 147 -6.53 0.45 -6.57
CA ALA A 147 -5.94 1.77 -6.37
C ALA A 147 -6.94 2.90 -6.65
N ARG A 148 -7.72 2.81 -7.73
CA ARG A 148 -8.78 3.78 -8.03
C ARG A 148 -9.86 3.77 -6.96
N ALA A 149 -10.36 2.58 -6.59
CA ALA A 149 -11.36 2.44 -5.56
C ALA A 149 -10.88 2.96 -4.19
N ALA A 150 -9.60 2.72 -3.85
CA ALA A 150 -8.98 3.24 -2.62
C ALA A 150 -8.92 4.78 -2.60
N VAL A 151 -8.64 5.43 -3.74
CA VAL A 151 -8.60 6.89 -3.85
C VAL A 151 -9.99 7.49 -3.65
N HIS A 152 -11.03 6.91 -4.26
CA HIS A 152 -12.42 7.33 -4.04
C HIS A 152 -12.84 7.12 -2.58
N ALA A 153 -12.60 5.94 -2.02
CA ALA A 153 -12.91 5.65 -0.62
C ALA A 153 -12.15 6.56 0.37
N ALA A 154 -10.91 6.92 0.03
CA ALA A 154 -10.16 7.89 0.83
C ALA A 154 -10.78 9.29 0.79
N TYR A 155 -11.29 9.73 -0.37
CA TYR A 155 -11.99 11.01 -0.47
C TYR A 155 -13.25 11.04 0.40
N ASP A 156 -14.05 9.97 0.38
CA ASP A 156 -15.29 9.84 1.15
C ASP A 156 -15.05 9.71 2.67
N HIS A 157 -13.90 9.19 3.07
CA HIS A 157 -13.54 9.06 4.47
C HIS A 157 -13.18 10.42 5.08
N VAL A 158 -13.87 10.84 6.13
CA VAL A 158 -13.52 12.08 6.86
C VAL A 158 -12.41 11.78 7.88
N GLY A 159 -11.23 12.31 7.63
CA GLY A 159 -10.04 12.09 8.45
C GLY A 159 -8.78 11.84 7.63
N PRO A 160 -7.63 11.61 8.28
CA PRO A 160 -6.37 11.42 7.61
C PRO A 160 -6.27 10.01 6.99
N VAL A 161 -5.82 9.95 5.73
CA VAL A 161 -5.58 8.69 5.02
C VAL A 161 -4.21 8.71 4.37
N TYR A 162 -3.43 7.67 4.58
CA TYR A 162 -2.18 7.40 3.88
C TYR A 162 -2.43 6.33 2.81
N LEU A 163 -2.19 6.69 1.56
CA LEU A 163 -2.31 5.84 0.38
C LEU A 163 -0.92 5.53 -0.17
N ARG A 164 -0.55 4.27 -0.21
CA ARG A 164 0.76 3.80 -0.64
C ARG A 164 0.70 3.27 -2.08
N PHE A 165 1.50 3.83 -2.97
CA PHE A 165 1.54 3.41 -4.38
C PHE A 165 2.94 3.01 -4.84
N GLY A 166 3.00 1.98 -5.70
CA GLY A 166 4.24 1.52 -6.33
C GLY A 166 4.57 2.24 -7.64
N ARG A 167 5.87 2.21 -8.01
CA ARG A 167 6.38 2.65 -9.31
C ARG A 167 6.26 1.55 -10.37
N LEU A 168 6.50 0.29 -9.97
CA LEU A 168 6.47 -0.87 -10.86
C LEU A 168 5.03 -1.16 -11.31
N ALA A 169 4.87 -1.45 -12.61
CA ALA A 169 3.59 -1.89 -13.14
C ALA A 169 3.28 -3.33 -12.70
N VAL A 170 2.10 -3.51 -12.10
CA VAL A 170 1.62 -4.78 -11.56
C VAL A 170 0.45 -5.33 -12.36
N PRO A 171 0.22 -6.66 -12.39
CA PRO A 171 -0.94 -7.26 -13.06
C PRO A 171 -2.25 -6.75 -12.49
N VAL A 172 -3.24 -6.48 -13.34
CA VAL A 172 -4.61 -6.17 -12.92
C VAL A 172 -5.30 -7.49 -12.58
N ILE A 173 -5.57 -7.71 -11.29
CA ILE A 173 -6.12 -8.96 -10.74
C ILE A 173 -7.54 -8.82 -10.19
N ASN A 174 -7.99 -7.60 -9.95
CA ASN A 174 -9.30 -7.29 -9.38
C ASN A 174 -10.34 -6.84 -10.43
N ASP A 175 -10.05 -6.98 -11.74
CA ASP A 175 -10.98 -6.64 -12.83
C ASP A 175 -12.09 -7.71 -12.93
N ARG A 176 -13.06 -7.62 -12.01
CA ARG A 176 -14.22 -8.51 -11.87
C ARG A 176 -15.45 -7.71 -11.43
N GLU A 177 -16.62 -8.09 -11.92
CA GLU A 177 -17.89 -7.37 -11.69
C GLU A 177 -18.31 -7.31 -10.21
N ASP A 178 -17.90 -8.29 -9.41
CA ASP A 178 -18.24 -8.38 -7.98
C ASP A 178 -17.21 -7.70 -7.06
N TYR A 179 -16.17 -7.07 -7.62
CA TYR A 179 -15.16 -6.40 -6.81
C TYR A 179 -15.76 -5.24 -6.00
N LYS A 180 -15.50 -5.24 -4.69
CA LYS A 180 -15.89 -4.17 -3.78
C LYS A 180 -14.71 -3.80 -2.90
N PHE A 181 -14.43 -2.52 -2.82
CA PHE A 181 -13.46 -1.96 -1.90
C PHE A 181 -14.16 -1.43 -0.65
N GLU A 182 -13.71 -1.83 0.52
CA GLU A 182 -14.18 -1.33 1.81
C GLU A 182 -13.00 -1.14 2.75
N ILE A 183 -12.81 0.08 3.27
CA ILE A 183 -11.73 0.36 4.24
C ILE A 183 -11.87 -0.57 5.45
N GLY A 184 -10.77 -1.24 5.80
CA GLY A 184 -10.74 -2.15 6.94
C GLY A 184 -11.18 -3.59 6.65
N LYS A 185 -11.47 -3.93 5.38
CA LYS A 185 -11.80 -5.30 4.98
C LYS A 185 -10.69 -5.90 4.11
N GLY A 186 -10.38 -7.17 4.35
CA GLY A 186 -9.52 -7.96 3.48
C GLY A 186 -10.31 -8.75 2.45
N ILE A 187 -9.64 -9.23 1.40
CA ILE A 187 -10.28 -9.96 0.30
C ILE A 187 -9.61 -11.33 0.13
N VAL A 188 -10.38 -12.42 0.28
CA VAL A 188 -9.92 -13.76 -0.04
C VAL A 188 -9.88 -13.91 -1.57
N LEU A 189 -8.67 -14.01 -2.13
CA LEU A 189 -8.46 -14.17 -3.58
C LEU A 189 -8.33 -15.63 -4.00
N LYS A 190 -7.85 -16.48 -3.10
CA LYS A 190 -7.73 -17.92 -3.30
C LYS A 190 -8.00 -18.63 -1.98
N GLU A 191 -8.91 -19.60 -2.00
CA GLU A 191 -9.13 -20.47 -0.84
C GLU A 191 -8.00 -21.48 -0.68
N GLY A 192 -7.77 -21.91 0.57
CA GLY A 192 -6.78 -22.92 0.93
C GLY A 192 -6.96 -23.45 2.35
N THR A 193 -6.27 -24.54 2.69
CA THR A 193 -6.46 -25.26 3.97
C THR A 193 -5.18 -25.51 4.75
N ASP A 194 -3.99 -25.39 4.12
CA ASP A 194 -2.72 -25.80 4.75
C ASP A 194 -1.93 -24.62 5.32
N VAL A 195 -2.02 -23.46 4.70
CA VAL A 195 -1.34 -22.23 5.09
C VAL A 195 -2.11 -21.01 4.57
N THR A 196 -2.20 -19.95 5.36
CA THR A 196 -2.74 -18.65 4.91
C THR A 196 -1.60 -17.70 4.61
N ILE A 197 -1.65 -17.05 3.43
CA ILE A 197 -0.74 -16.00 2.99
C ILE A 197 -1.52 -14.68 2.99
N PHE A 198 -1.22 -13.79 3.93
CA PHE A 198 -1.69 -12.40 3.89
C PHE A 198 -0.68 -11.56 3.12
N ALA A 199 -1.09 -10.94 2.05
CA ALA A 199 -0.23 -10.12 1.22
C ALA A 199 -0.82 -8.71 1.04
N THR A 200 0.01 -7.73 0.67
CA THR A 200 -0.42 -6.36 0.40
C THR A 200 0.35 -5.75 -0.76
N GLY A 201 -0.29 -4.84 -1.50
CA GLY A 201 0.33 -4.15 -2.62
C GLY A 201 0.82 -5.11 -3.71
N LEU A 202 2.02 -4.85 -4.25
CA LEU A 202 2.68 -5.66 -5.28
C LEU A 202 2.73 -7.16 -4.92
N GLU A 203 2.92 -7.47 -3.64
CA GLU A 203 3.13 -8.84 -3.17
C GLU A 203 1.88 -9.73 -3.27
N VAL A 204 0.72 -9.14 -3.53
CA VAL A 204 -0.51 -9.93 -3.74
C VAL A 204 -0.42 -10.76 -5.01
N SER A 205 0.01 -10.15 -6.13
CA SER A 205 0.17 -10.89 -7.39
C SER A 205 1.26 -11.95 -7.30
N GLU A 206 2.38 -11.65 -6.66
CA GLU A 206 3.48 -12.60 -6.44
C GLU A 206 3.04 -13.78 -5.55
N SER A 207 2.25 -13.50 -4.51
CA SER A 207 1.68 -14.53 -3.63
C SER A 207 0.70 -15.45 -4.34
N LEU A 208 -0.11 -14.92 -5.28
CA LEU A 208 -1.00 -15.75 -6.10
C LEU A 208 -0.23 -16.70 -7.02
N GLU A 209 0.85 -16.22 -7.63
CA GLU A 209 1.72 -17.09 -8.46
C GLU A 209 2.46 -18.12 -7.59
N ALA A 210 2.96 -17.75 -6.42
CA ALA A 210 3.56 -18.67 -5.45
C ALA A 210 2.56 -19.76 -5.01
N ALA A 211 1.30 -19.40 -4.77
CA ALA A 211 0.26 -20.35 -4.40
C ALA A 211 -0.02 -21.38 -5.50
N LYS A 212 0.04 -20.99 -6.80
CA LYS A 212 -0.06 -21.93 -7.92
C LYS A 212 1.12 -22.92 -7.98
N MET A 213 2.32 -22.45 -7.55
CA MET A 213 3.50 -23.34 -7.46
C MET A 213 3.36 -24.31 -6.29
N LEU A 214 2.87 -23.85 -5.13
CA LEU A 214 2.60 -24.67 -3.94
C LEU A 214 1.57 -25.78 -4.24
N GLU A 215 0.52 -25.45 -4.99
CA GLU A 215 -0.52 -26.41 -5.37
C GLU A 215 0.02 -27.59 -6.17
N LYS A 216 1.03 -27.37 -7.04
CA LYS A 216 1.72 -28.46 -7.76
C LYS A 216 2.44 -29.42 -6.83
N ASP A 217 2.83 -28.96 -5.64
CA ASP A 217 3.45 -29.76 -4.58
C ASP A 217 2.43 -30.33 -3.57
N GLY A 218 1.13 -30.16 -3.83
CA GLY A 218 0.04 -30.63 -2.98
C GLY A 218 -0.18 -29.79 -1.72
N ILE A 219 0.30 -28.52 -1.70
CA ILE A 219 0.09 -27.58 -0.59
C ILE A 219 -1.02 -26.59 -0.96
N SER A 220 -2.12 -26.64 -0.25
CA SER A 220 -3.29 -25.79 -0.44
C SER A 220 -3.12 -24.46 0.31
N ALA A 221 -2.60 -23.44 -0.37
CA ALA A 221 -2.42 -22.11 0.21
C ALA A 221 -3.65 -21.22 -0.03
N GLU A 222 -4.17 -20.63 1.06
CA GLU A 222 -5.10 -19.52 1.00
C GLU A 222 -4.31 -18.23 0.75
N VAL A 223 -4.80 -17.37 -0.16
CA VAL A 223 -4.20 -16.05 -0.42
C VAL A 223 -5.23 -14.95 -0.15
N ILE A 224 -4.87 -14.05 0.73
CA ILE A 224 -5.70 -12.93 1.18
C ILE A 224 -4.98 -11.62 0.90
N ASN A 225 -5.66 -10.73 0.21
CA ASN A 225 -5.24 -9.36 0.03
C ASN A 225 -5.67 -8.52 1.23
N ILE A 226 -4.71 -7.95 1.95
CA ILE A 226 -4.90 -6.96 3.01
C ILE A 226 -4.52 -5.60 2.45
N HIS A 227 -5.43 -4.98 1.72
CA HIS A 227 -5.22 -3.64 1.18
C HIS A 227 -5.29 -2.52 2.23
N THR A 228 -6.00 -2.72 3.33
CA THR A 228 -6.04 -1.80 4.46
C THR A 228 -5.25 -2.36 5.64
N ILE A 229 -4.10 -1.73 5.93
CA ILE A 229 -3.21 -2.16 7.01
C ILE A 229 -3.71 -1.64 8.37
N LYS A 230 -4.37 -0.47 8.34
CA LYS A 230 -5.01 0.14 9.51
C LYS A 230 -6.28 0.89 9.08
N PRO A 231 -7.46 0.57 9.69
CA PRO A 231 -7.67 -0.58 10.55
C PRO A 231 -7.51 -1.89 9.79
N ILE A 232 -6.97 -2.93 10.43
CA ILE A 232 -6.86 -4.26 9.81
C ILE A 232 -8.16 -5.05 10.01
N ASP A 233 -8.49 -5.96 9.09
CA ASP A 233 -9.62 -6.89 9.23
C ASP A 233 -9.28 -8.01 10.23
N GLU A 234 -9.46 -7.72 11.50
CA GLU A 234 -9.13 -8.64 12.58
C GLU A 234 -9.95 -9.95 12.51
N GLU A 235 -11.22 -9.86 12.11
CA GLU A 235 -12.11 -11.03 12.00
C GLU A 235 -11.60 -12.00 10.92
N LEU A 236 -11.23 -11.46 9.75
CA LEU A 236 -10.67 -12.26 8.66
C LEU A 236 -9.32 -12.87 9.05
N VAL A 237 -8.45 -12.10 9.72
CA VAL A 237 -7.16 -12.60 10.21
C VAL A 237 -7.35 -13.78 11.16
N VAL A 238 -8.24 -13.65 12.16
CA VAL A 238 -8.52 -14.70 13.14
C VAL A 238 -9.14 -15.93 12.48
N THR A 239 -10.12 -15.73 11.60
CA THR A 239 -10.83 -16.85 10.96
C THR A 239 -9.89 -17.67 10.09
N SER A 240 -9.09 -17.03 9.27
CA SER A 240 -8.14 -17.70 8.37
C SER A 240 -7.00 -18.37 9.13
N ALA A 241 -6.46 -17.71 10.16
CA ALA A 241 -5.44 -18.30 11.02
C ALA A 241 -5.93 -19.55 11.78
N THR A 242 -7.17 -19.53 12.24
CA THR A 242 -7.80 -20.66 12.91
C THR A 242 -8.04 -21.83 11.95
N LYS A 243 -8.39 -21.55 10.71
CA LYS A 243 -8.60 -22.52 9.63
C LYS A 243 -7.31 -23.27 9.28
N THR A 244 -6.25 -22.54 8.97
CA THR A 244 -5.01 -23.13 8.42
C THR A 244 -3.95 -23.44 9.48
N LYS A 245 -3.99 -22.79 10.65
CA LYS A 245 -3.04 -22.91 11.77
C LYS A 245 -1.58 -22.57 11.41
N LYS A 246 -1.34 -22.03 10.23
CA LYS A 246 -0.05 -21.56 9.74
C LYS A 246 -0.28 -20.29 8.95
N VAL A 247 0.37 -19.21 9.35
CA VAL A 247 0.22 -17.89 8.74
C VAL A 247 1.54 -17.40 8.18
N VAL A 248 1.49 -16.84 6.97
CA VAL A 248 2.61 -16.13 6.34
C VAL A 248 2.13 -14.74 5.96
N THR A 249 2.94 -13.71 6.18
CA THR A 249 2.69 -12.37 5.63
C THR A 249 3.73 -12.03 4.59
N VAL A 250 3.32 -11.33 3.54
CA VAL A 250 4.21 -10.92 2.44
C VAL A 250 4.01 -9.43 2.15
N GLU A 251 5.09 -8.69 2.22
CA GLU A 251 5.09 -7.23 2.04
C GLU A 251 6.41 -6.71 1.46
N GLU A 252 6.32 -5.78 0.54
CA GLU A 252 7.46 -5.02 0.01
C GLU A 252 7.82 -3.87 0.98
N HIS A 253 8.18 -4.23 2.20
CA HIS A 253 8.43 -3.34 3.34
C HIS A 253 9.36 -4.05 4.32
N SER A 254 9.92 -3.34 5.29
CA SER A 254 10.58 -3.99 6.42
C SER A 254 9.62 -4.96 7.12
N VAL A 255 10.11 -6.11 7.54
CA VAL A 255 9.32 -7.05 8.37
C VAL A 255 8.98 -6.47 9.75
N ILE A 256 9.57 -5.30 10.10
CA ILE A 256 9.35 -4.61 11.37
C ILE A 256 8.31 -3.49 11.17
N GLY A 257 7.19 -3.56 11.86
CA GLY A 257 6.19 -2.49 11.94
C GLY A 257 5.14 -2.47 10.83
N GLY A 258 5.33 -3.20 9.70
CA GLY A 258 4.39 -3.23 8.56
C GLY A 258 3.22 -4.20 8.73
N LEU A 259 2.78 -4.83 7.62
CA LEU A 259 1.70 -5.82 7.60
C LEU A 259 1.96 -6.98 8.54
N GLY A 260 3.18 -7.53 8.51
CA GLY A 260 3.53 -8.67 9.36
C GLY A 260 3.39 -8.38 10.84
N SER A 261 3.72 -7.16 11.27
CA SER A 261 3.51 -6.73 12.65
C SER A 261 2.03 -6.55 12.98
N ALA A 262 1.25 -5.95 12.08
CA ALA A 262 -0.20 -5.77 12.28
C ALA A 262 -0.93 -7.13 12.45
N VAL A 263 -0.61 -8.10 11.60
CA VAL A 263 -1.17 -9.46 11.71
C VAL A 263 -0.70 -10.13 13.00
N ALA A 264 0.59 -10.00 13.38
CA ALA A 264 1.12 -10.58 14.60
C ALA A 264 0.44 -10.03 15.88
N GLU A 265 0.16 -8.71 15.92
CA GLU A 265 -0.58 -8.07 17.01
C GLU A 265 -1.95 -8.73 17.21
N VAL A 266 -2.73 -8.89 16.13
CA VAL A 266 -4.04 -9.56 16.18
C VAL A 266 -3.91 -11.02 16.63
N LEU A 267 -2.95 -11.76 16.06
CA LEU A 267 -2.76 -13.18 16.38
C LEU A 267 -2.33 -13.40 17.81
N CYS A 268 -1.42 -12.58 18.34
CA CYS A 268 -0.97 -12.70 19.75
C CYS A 268 -2.12 -12.50 20.72
N GLU A 269 -3.05 -11.59 20.44
CA GLU A 269 -4.16 -11.27 21.33
C GLU A 269 -5.36 -12.23 21.18
N LYS A 270 -5.69 -12.64 19.95
CA LYS A 270 -6.97 -13.29 19.65
C LYS A 270 -6.87 -14.74 19.15
N ALA A 271 -5.78 -15.11 18.47
CA ALA A 271 -5.63 -16.46 17.90
C ALA A 271 -4.13 -16.83 17.76
N PRO A 272 -3.42 -17.12 18.85
CA PRO A 272 -2.00 -17.45 18.80
C PRO A 272 -1.69 -18.55 17.80
N THR A 273 -0.96 -18.20 16.74
CA THR A 273 -0.73 -19.06 15.58
C THR A 273 0.73 -18.99 15.13
N LYS A 274 1.30 -20.13 14.68
CA LYS A 274 2.63 -20.15 14.08
C LYS A 274 2.67 -19.24 12.86
N MET A 275 3.56 -18.26 12.88
CA MET A 275 3.64 -17.23 11.84
C MET A 275 5.05 -17.06 11.29
N MET A 276 5.15 -16.77 9.99
CA MET A 276 6.36 -16.34 9.29
C MET A 276 6.10 -15.02 8.57
N ARG A 277 7.07 -14.10 8.59
CA ARG A 277 7.00 -12.83 7.89
C ARG A 277 7.99 -12.84 6.72
N ILE A 278 7.51 -12.51 5.53
CA ILE A 278 8.32 -12.32 4.32
C ILE A 278 8.28 -10.84 3.97
N GLY A 279 9.45 -10.23 3.87
CA GLY A 279 9.66 -8.82 3.59
C GLY A 279 11.16 -8.52 3.64
N VAL A 280 11.55 -7.27 3.73
CA VAL A 280 12.94 -6.86 3.87
C VAL A 280 13.40 -7.03 5.32
N ASN A 281 14.42 -7.88 5.53
CA ASN A 281 14.92 -8.22 6.86
C ASN A 281 15.99 -7.23 7.30
N ASP A 282 15.65 -6.29 8.18
CA ASP A 282 16.53 -5.36 8.91
C ASP A 282 17.77 -4.92 8.11
N ARG A 283 17.55 -4.47 6.89
CA ARG A 283 18.58 -3.94 5.99
C ARG A 283 17.99 -2.85 5.08
N LEU A 284 18.84 -1.93 4.65
CA LEU A 284 18.48 -0.94 3.66
C LEU A 284 18.35 -1.58 2.26
N GLY A 285 17.69 -0.87 1.36
CA GLY A 285 17.66 -1.21 -0.06
C GLY A 285 18.98 -0.90 -0.75
N GLU A 286 18.98 -1.04 -2.07
CA GLU A 286 20.14 -0.80 -2.93
C GLU A 286 19.69 -0.41 -4.35
N SER A 287 20.57 0.21 -5.13
CA SER A 287 20.30 0.56 -6.52
C SER A 287 20.34 -0.66 -7.43
N GLY A 288 19.39 -0.76 -8.35
CA GLY A 288 19.34 -1.82 -9.35
C GLY A 288 17.99 -1.81 -10.11
N PRO A 289 17.84 -2.60 -11.18
CA PRO A 289 16.57 -2.77 -11.84
C PRO A 289 15.50 -3.33 -10.89
N ALA A 290 14.32 -2.75 -10.87
CA ALA A 290 13.27 -3.07 -9.90
C ALA A 290 12.95 -4.57 -9.79
N VAL A 291 12.80 -5.26 -10.94
CA VAL A 291 12.48 -6.70 -10.97
C VAL A 291 13.63 -7.54 -10.41
N GLU A 292 14.89 -7.16 -10.71
CA GLU A 292 16.07 -7.85 -10.18
C GLU A 292 16.19 -7.68 -8.66
N LEU A 293 15.81 -6.50 -8.14
CA LEU A 293 15.79 -6.27 -6.69
C LEU A 293 14.71 -7.12 -6.02
N ILE A 294 13.48 -7.17 -6.55
CA ILE A 294 12.41 -8.05 -6.04
C ILE A 294 12.91 -9.49 -5.98
N HIS A 295 13.56 -9.98 -7.04
CA HIS A 295 14.15 -11.32 -7.05
C HIS A 295 15.27 -11.49 -6.02
N LYS A 296 16.22 -10.54 -5.95
CA LYS A 296 17.36 -10.57 -5.02
C LYS A 296 16.93 -10.57 -3.54
N TYR A 297 15.83 -9.89 -3.24
CA TYR A 297 15.26 -9.85 -1.90
C TYR A 297 14.30 -11.03 -1.63
N GLU A 298 14.16 -11.94 -2.61
CA GLU A 298 13.28 -13.12 -2.53
C GLU A 298 11.81 -12.74 -2.21
N LEU A 299 11.37 -11.66 -2.83
CA LEU A 299 10.00 -11.15 -2.77
C LEU A 299 9.22 -11.49 -4.04
N ASP A 300 9.83 -12.14 -5.02
CA ASP A 300 9.15 -12.70 -6.18
C ASP A 300 8.42 -14.02 -5.84
N ALA A 301 7.59 -14.49 -6.75
CA ALA A 301 6.80 -15.71 -6.58
C ALA A 301 7.66 -16.93 -6.23
N GLU A 302 8.86 -17.04 -6.81
CA GLU A 302 9.79 -18.14 -6.54
C GLU A 302 10.35 -18.09 -5.11
N GLY A 303 10.76 -16.92 -4.64
CA GLY A 303 11.25 -16.68 -3.28
C GLY A 303 10.17 -16.96 -2.24
N ILE A 304 8.95 -16.44 -2.47
CA ILE A 304 7.80 -16.68 -1.61
C ILE A 304 7.47 -18.19 -1.57
N TYR A 305 7.37 -18.84 -2.74
CA TYR A 305 7.12 -20.28 -2.82
C TYR A 305 8.12 -21.10 -2.01
N LYS A 306 9.43 -20.86 -2.17
CA LYS A 306 10.47 -21.61 -1.45
C LYS A 306 10.31 -21.50 0.07
N LYS A 307 10.08 -20.27 0.56
CA LYS A 307 9.93 -19.98 1.99
C LYS A 307 8.65 -20.61 2.53
N VAL A 308 7.52 -20.42 1.86
CA VAL A 308 6.22 -20.97 2.29
C VAL A 308 6.24 -22.49 2.27
N LYS A 309 6.80 -23.14 1.23
CA LYS A 309 6.94 -24.59 1.17
C LYS A 309 7.75 -25.18 2.32
N ALA A 310 8.83 -24.50 2.72
CA ALA A 310 9.62 -24.91 3.87
C ALA A 310 8.86 -24.77 5.20
N PHE A 311 8.06 -23.71 5.32
CA PHE A 311 7.29 -23.39 6.52
C PHE A 311 6.02 -24.27 6.66
N ALA A 312 5.39 -24.66 5.55
CA ALA A 312 4.17 -25.45 5.53
C ALA A 312 4.37 -26.92 5.89
N LYS A 313 5.58 -27.44 5.72
CA LYS A 313 5.98 -28.77 6.19
C LYS A 313 6.13 -28.79 7.72
#